data_934933139659799faaf049253b1c00d9
#
_entry.id   934933139659799faaf049253b1c00d9
#
_cell.length_a   1.000
_cell.length_b   1.000
_cell.length_c   1.000
_cell.angle_alpha   90.00
_cell.angle_beta   90.00
_cell.angle_gamma   90.00
#
_symmetry.space_group_name_H-M   'P 1'
#
loop_
_entity.id
_entity.type
_entity.pdbx_description
1 polymer ?
#
loop_
_entity_poly.entity_id
_entity_poly.type
_entity_poly.pdbx_seq_one_letter_code
_entity_poly.pdbx_strand_id
1 'polypeptide(L)'
;MNVIKNIFLTVLLSLFLISNSNADKIKIGTEGAYPPWNSKDASGKLIGFEVELAWTLCRYIGQQCEIVEQDWDGMIPALTSKKFDAIMAGMSITDERMKTINFSQGYADEVASLAVMKGSDLEGMDTPEAVNLNIGGSSVNKAMKTLTSALSGKTVCTQIGTIHQNFLESGDVGKINLKTYKTQDEVNLDLTNGRCDVALAAAVAFTDYAEKSGEAVVLVGPTFSGGAFGNGVGVGIRKDDTKLLKAFNKPIDKA
;
A
#
# COMPACT_ATOMS: atom_id res chain seq x y z
N MET A 1 -33.37 -43.11 -46.22
CA MET A 1 -33.84 -41.82 -45.71
C MET A 1 -33.56 -41.61 -44.18
N ASN A 2 -33.29 -42.66 -43.43
CA ASN A 2 -33.10 -42.55 -41.97
C ASN A 2 -31.61 -42.34 -41.53
N VAL A 3 -30.64 -42.62 -42.36
CA VAL A 3 -29.21 -42.48 -42.01
C VAL A 3 -28.78 -41.01 -42.06
N ILE A 4 -29.30 -40.23 -43.01
CA ILE A 4 -28.97 -38.80 -43.15
C ILE A 4 -29.57 -37.95 -42.02
N LYS A 5 -30.72 -38.32 -41.46
CA LYS A 5 -31.34 -37.64 -40.32
C LYS A 5 -30.54 -37.82 -39.02
N ASN A 6 -29.88 -38.97 -38.83
CA ASN A 6 -29.10 -39.21 -37.60
C ASN A 6 -27.74 -38.53 -37.62
N ILE A 7 -27.15 -38.29 -38.81
CA ILE A 7 -25.89 -37.55 -38.93
C ILE A 7 -26.09 -36.04 -38.65
N PHE A 8 -27.22 -35.49 -39.08
CA PHE A 8 -27.55 -34.06 -38.78
C PHE A 8 -27.83 -33.81 -37.31
N LEU A 9 -28.42 -34.77 -36.59
CA LEU A 9 -28.71 -34.63 -35.16
C LEU A 9 -27.46 -34.74 -34.29
N THR A 10 -26.46 -35.57 -34.71
CA THR A 10 -25.18 -35.72 -33.97
C THR A 10 -24.26 -34.52 -34.17
N VAL A 11 -24.27 -33.85 -35.32
CA VAL A 11 -23.48 -32.64 -35.58
C VAL A 11 -24.08 -31.42 -34.86
N LEU A 12 -25.39 -31.34 -34.67
CA LEU A 12 -26.02 -30.23 -33.91
C LEU A 12 -25.79 -30.32 -32.39
N LEU A 13 -25.56 -31.52 -31.85
CA LEU A 13 -25.34 -31.72 -30.41
C LEU A 13 -23.88 -31.47 -30.00
N SER A 14 -22.93 -31.47 -30.93
CA SER A 14 -21.52 -31.20 -30.66
C SER A 14 -21.16 -29.70 -30.67
N LEU A 15 -22.06 -28.81 -31.12
CA LEU A 15 -21.84 -27.36 -31.18
C LEU A 15 -22.25 -26.62 -29.88
N PHE A 16 -22.81 -27.32 -28.88
CA PHE A 16 -23.29 -26.66 -27.64
C PHE A 16 -22.36 -26.80 -26.42
N LEU A 17 -21.13 -27.31 -26.60
CA LEU A 17 -20.15 -27.46 -25.52
C LEU A 17 -18.94 -26.52 -25.61
N ILE A 18 -19.07 -25.40 -26.32
CA ILE A 18 -18.16 -24.30 -26.06
C ILE A 18 -18.78 -23.53 -24.86
N SER A 19 -18.68 -24.12 -23.67
CA SER A 19 -18.77 -23.36 -22.44
C SER A 19 -17.61 -22.36 -22.49
N ASN A 20 -17.90 -21.12 -22.89
CA ASN A 20 -17.05 -20.00 -22.51
C ASN A 20 -17.00 -20.00 -20.98
N SER A 21 -16.04 -20.72 -20.41
CA SER A 21 -15.63 -20.46 -19.03
C SER A 21 -14.98 -19.06 -19.08
N ASN A 22 -15.80 -18.02 -19.00
CA ASN A 22 -15.33 -16.78 -18.42
C ASN A 22 -14.91 -17.13 -17.00
N ALA A 23 -13.69 -17.61 -16.84
CA ALA A 23 -13.08 -17.66 -15.52
C ALA A 23 -13.16 -16.23 -14.99
N ASP A 24 -13.92 -16.03 -13.92
CA ASP A 24 -14.05 -14.71 -13.32
C ASP A 24 -12.65 -14.17 -13.06
N LYS A 25 -12.37 -12.97 -13.57
CA LYS A 25 -11.08 -12.30 -13.35
C LYS A 25 -10.91 -12.03 -11.87
N ILE A 26 -9.71 -12.24 -11.36
CA ILE A 26 -9.35 -11.79 -10.02
C ILE A 26 -9.32 -10.26 -10.04
N LYS A 27 -10.15 -9.63 -9.22
CA LYS A 27 -10.15 -8.18 -9.07
C LYS A 27 -9.18 -7.78 -7.97
N ILE A 28 -8.27 -6.86 -8.30
CA ILE A 28 -7.25 -6.36 -7.36
C ILE A 28 -7.49 -4.87 -7.13
N GLY A 29 -7.80 -4.52 -5.88
CA GLY A 29 -7.97 -3.12 -5.45
C GLY A 29 -6.61 -2.44 -5.26
N THR A 30 -6.47 -1.23 -5.82
CA THR A 30 -5.33 -0.33 -5.60
C THR A 30 -5.80 1.10 -5.50
N GLU A 31 -4.99 1.99 -4.92
CA GLU A 31 -5.39 3.38 -4.71
C GLU A 31 -5.20 4.24 -5.98
N GLY A 32 -4.07 4.09 -6.65
CA GLY A 32 -3.72 4.91 -7.80
C GLY A 32 -3.24 6.33 -7.45
N ALA A 33 -2.87 6.57 -6.19
CA ALA A 33 -2.42 7.86 -5.66
C ALA A 33 -1.23 7.73 -4.69
N TYR A 34 -0.46 6.64 -4.78
CA TYR A 34 0.67 6.35 -3.91
C TYR A 34 1.92 5.92 -4.70
N PRO A 35 2.54 6.84 -5.48
CA PRO A 35 3.76 6.52 -6.21
C PRO A 35 4.94 6.26 -5.26
N PRO A 36 5.90 5.40 -5.64
CA PRO A 36 5.99 4.63 -6.88
C PRO A 36 5.21 3.30 -6.86
N TRP A 37 4.50 3.00 -5.76
CA TRP A 37 3.75 1.76 -5.59
C TRP A 37 2.63 1.63 -6.62
N ASN A 38 1.75 2.62 -6.67
CA ASN A 38 0.63 2.70 -7.59
C ASN A 38 0.26 4.16 -7.84
N SER A 39 0.00 4.52 -9.08
CA SER A 39 -0.34 5.87 -9.50
C SER A 39 -1.13 5.85 -10.80
N LYS A 40 -1.46 7.00 -11.35
CA LYS A 40 -2.07 7.15 -12.67
C LYS A 40 -1.13 7.87 -13.61
N ASP A 41 -1.07 7.41 -14.85
CA ASP A 41 -0.43 8.16 -15.93
C ASP A 41 -1.33 9.33 -16.40
N ALA A 42 -0.82 10.13 -17.35
CA ALA A 42 -1.54 11.28 -17.89
C ALA A 42 -2.86 10.91 -18.60
N SER A 43 -3.06 9.64 -18.97
CA SER A 43 -4.32 9.13 -19.55
C SER A 43 -5.32 8.65 -18.49
N GLY A 44 -4.93 8.65 -17.20
CA GLY A 44 -5.70 8.10 -16.10
C GLY A 44 -5.58 6.59 -15.92
N LYS A 45 -4.67 5.94 -16.65
CA LYS A 45 -4.40 4.50 -16.51
C LYS A 45 -3.58 4.25 -15.24
N LEU A 46 -3.98 3.22 -14.47
CA LEU A 46 -3.24 2.75 -13.30
C LEU A 46 -1.89 2.16 -13.73
N ILE A 47 -0.82 2.63 -13.09
CA ILE A 47 0.57 2.25 -13.31
C ILE A 47 1.29 2.13 -11.95
N GLY A 48 2.52 1.65 -11.96
CA GLY A 48 3.38 1.53 -10.78
C GLY A 48 3.80 0.09 -10.51
N PHE A 49 4.73 -0.05 -9.57
CA PHE A 49 5.33 -1.34 -9.23
C PHE A 49 4.28 -2.41 -8.91
N GLU A 50 3.28 -2.10 -8.08
CA GLU A 50 2.26 -3.06 -7.66
C GLU A 50 1.29 -3.44 -8.77
N VAL A 51 1.00 -2.52 -9.69
CA VAL A 51 0.17 -2.81 -10.86
C VAL A 51 0.86 -3.83 -11.76
N GLU A 52 2.16 -3.68 -12.00
CA GLU A 52 2.95 -4.64 -12.79
C GLU A 52 3.16 -5.97 -12.06
N LEU A 53 3.41 -5.91 -10.74
CA LEU A 53 3.51 -7.10 -9.90
C LEU A 53 2.20 -7.88 -9.90
N ALA A 54 1.06 -7.22 -9.78
CA ALA A 54 -0.25 -7.84 -9.83
C ALA A 54 -0.47 -8.62 -11.14
N TRP A 55 -0.17 -8.01 -12.30
CA TRP A 55 -0.23 -8.71 -13.58
C TRP A 55 0.72 -9.91 -13.65
N THR A 56 1.90 -9.77 -13.07
CA THR A 56 2.90 -10.84 -13.03
C THR A 56 2.45 -12.00 -12.17
N LEU A 57 1.96 -11.73 -10.95
CA LEU A 57 1.42 -12.75 -10.05
C LEU A 57 0.24 -13.49 -10.68
N CYS A 58 -0.68 -12.75 -11.31
CA CYS A 58 -1.85 -13.34 -11.96
C CYS A 58 -1.46 -14.27 -13.12
N ARG A 59 -0.51 -13.87 -13.95
CA ARG A 59 0.03 -14.75 -15.01
C ARG A 59 0.66 -16.01 -14.43
N TYR A 60 1.39 -15.86 -13.30
CA TYR A 60 2.06 -16.99 -12.67
C TYR A 60 1.08 -18.03 -12.13
N ILE A 61 -0.03 -17.61 -11.57
CA ILE A 61 -1.09 -18.50 -11.07
C ILE A 61 -2.08 -18.94 -12.18
N GLY A 62 -1.85 -18.51 -13.43
CA GLY A 62 -2.70 -18.91 -14.56
C GLY A 62 -4.08 -18.27 -14.57
N GLN A 63 -4.24 -17.07 -13.99
CA GLN A 63 -5.50 -16.34 -13.91
C GLN A 63 -5.43 -15.01 -14.64
N GLN A 64 -6.57 -14.52 -15.10
CA GLN A 64 -6.71 -13.14 -15.55
C GLN A 64 -7.01 -12.23 -14.36
N CYS A 65 -6.45 -11.02 -14.39
CA CYS A 65 -6.74 -10.00 -13.37
C CYS A 65 -7.39 -8.76 -13.97
N GLU A 66 -8.02 -8.00 -13.09
CA GLU A 66 -8.54 -6.66 -13.35
C GLU A 66 -8.11 -5.78 -12.18
N ILE A 67 -7.48 -4.64 -12.47
CA ILE A 67 -7.09 -3.69 -11.44
C ILE A 67 -8.25 -2.72 -11.24
N VAL A 68 -8.69 -2.56 -9.98
CA VAL A 68 -9.85 -1.75 -9.58
C VAL A 68 -9.35 -0.61 -8.70
N GLU A 69 -9.67 0.61 -9.06
CA GLU A 69 -9.37 1.78 -8.25
C GLU A 69 -10.31 1.86 -7.03
N GLN A 70 -9.74 2.18 -5.89
CA GLN A 70 -10.45 2.37 -4.63
C GLN A 70 -9.67 3.34 -3.73
N ASP A 71 -10.34 4.37 -3.21
CA ASP A 71 -9.76 5.25 -2.20
C ASP A 71 -9.23 4.46 -1.00
N TRP A 72 -8.09 4.89 -0.45
CA TRP A 72 -7.39 4.17 0.60
C TRP A 72 -8.24 3.86 1.85
N ASP A 73 -8.97 4.84 2.36
CA ASP A 73 -9.79 4.72 3.58
C ASP A 73 -10.94 3.70 3.44
N GLY A 74 -11.36 3.42 2.20
CA GLY A 74 -12.37 2.40 1.86
C GLY A 74 -11.81 1.04 1.46
N MET A 75 -10.48 0.84 1.44
CA MET A 75 -9.84 -0.34 0.86
C MET A 75 -10.22 -1.66 1.55
N ILE A 76 -10.07 -1.75 2.87
CA ILE A 76 -10.44 -2.97 3.63
C ILE A 76 -11.96 -3.22 3.62
N PRO A 77 -12.83 -2.22 3.87
CA PRO A 77 -14.28 -2.37 3.70
C PRO A 77 -14.69 -2.87 2.32
N ALA A 78 -14.08 -2.37 1.25
CA ALA A 78 -14.37 -2.81 -0.12
C ALA A 78 -13.96 -4.27 -0.38
N LEU A 79 -12.80 -4.72 0.15
CA LEU A 79 -12.38 -6.12 0.10
C LEU A 79 -13.37 -7.04 0.82
N THR A 80 -13.76 -6.68 2.05
CA THR A 80 -14.68 -7.49 2.87
C THR A 80 -16.08 -7.54 2.29
N SER A 81 -16.53 -6.48 1.61
CA SER A 81 -17.80 -6.45 0.87
C SER A 81 -17.72 -7.06 -0.54
N LYS A 82 -16.58 -7.67 -0.91
CA LYS A 82 -16.35 -8.37 -2.19
C LYS A 82 -16.42 -7.47 -3.43
N LYS A 83 -16.10 -6.18 -3.29
CA LYS A 83 -15.95 -5.28 -4.44
C LYS A 83 -14.76 -5.72 -5.32
N PHE A 84 -13.71 -6.26 -4.69
CA PHE A 84 -12.56 -6.92 -5.32
C PHE A 84 -12.08 -8.09 -4.45
N ASP A 85 -11.11 -8.86 -4.93
CA ASP A 85 -10.68 -10.13 -4.33
C ASP A 85 -9.38 -10.02 -3.54
N ALA A 86 -8.53 -9.06 -3.90
CA ALA A 86 -7.26 -8.81 -3.26
C ALA A 86 -6.95 -7.32 -3.22
N ILE A 87 -6.06 -6.90 -2.31
CA ILE A 87 -5.54 -5.54 -2.20
C ILE A 87 -4.04 -5.57 -2.53
N MET A 88 -3.60 -4.69 -3.43
CA MET A 88 -2.19 -4.35 -3.66
C MET A 88 -2.10 -2.82 -3.75
N ALA A 89 -1.76 -2.19 -2.63
CA ALA A 89 -1.85 -0.74 -2.45
C ALA A 89 -0.85 -0.22 -1.38
N GLY A 90 0.39 -0.73 -1.36
CA GLY A 90 1.38 -0.38 -0.33
C GLY A 90 0.91 -0.78 1.07
N MET A 91 0.11 -1.84 1.20
CA MET A 91 -0.54 -2.15 2.47
C MET A 91 0.37 -2.93 3.40
N SER A 92 0.87 -2.27 4.44
CA SER A 92 1.72 -2.90 5.46
C SER A 92 0.98 -4.00 6.23
N ILE A 93 1.67 -5.11 6.45
CA ILE A 93 1.21 -6.25 7.24
C ILE A 93 1.28 -5.87 8.71
N THR A 94 0.11 -5.70 9.36
CA THR A 94 0.02 -5.38 10.80
C THR A 94 -0.93 -6.31 11.52
N ASP A 95 -0.70 -6.52 12.82
CA ASP A 95 -1.57 -7.34 13.66
C ASP A 95 -3.01 -6.80 13.68
N GLU A 96 -3.18 -5.48 13.65
CA GLU A 96 -4.50 -4.84 13.63
C GLU A 96 -5.26 -5.17 12.36
N ARG A 97 -4.64 -5.02 11.18
CA ARG A 97 -5.25 -5.36 9.89
C ARG A 97 -5.50 -6.87 9.79
N MET A 98 -4.60 -7.68 10.36
CA MET A 98 -4.77 -9.13 10.41
C MET A 98 -5.95 -9.62 11.26
N LYS A 99 -6.56 -8.79 12.09
CA LYS A 99 -7.84 -9.13 12.73
C LYS A 99 -8.98 -9.23 11.72
N THR A 100 -8.95 -8.42 10.66
CA THR A 100 -10.04 -8.29 9.68
C THR A 100 -9.77 -9.03 8.37
N ILE A 101 -8.54 -9.01 7.89
CA ILE A 101 -8.12 -9.62 6.62
C ILE A 101 -6.92 -10.55 6.84
N ASN A 102 -6.59 -11.37 5.85
CA ASN A 102 -5.32 -12.09 5.77
C ASN A 102 -4.35 -11.34 4.86
N PHE A 103 -3.07 -11.64 5.00
CA PHE A 103 -2.03 -11.18 4.09
C PHE A 103 -1.28 -12.35 3.48
N SER A 104 -0.82 -12.17 2.25
CA SER A 104 0.24 -13.02 1.70
C SER A 104 1.53 -12.85 2.51
N GLN A 105 2.55 -13.61 2.17
CA GLN A 105 3.91 -13.24 2.54
C GLN A 105 4.23 -11.85 2.02
N GLY A 106 5.13 -11.13 2.70
CA GLY A 106 5.60 -9.84 2.24
C GLY A 106 6.30 -9.95 0.87
N TYR A 107 5.96 -9.05 -0.04
CA TYR A 107 6.65 -8.93 -1.33
C TYR A 107 7.61 -7.74 -1.37
N ALA A 108 7.58 -6.89 -0.36
CA ALA A 108 8.53 -5.79 -0.19
C ALA A 108 8.66 -5.41 1.28
N ASP A 109 9.84 -4.90 1.65
CA ASP A 109 10.04 -4.20 2.90
C ASP A 109 9.76 -2.71 2.71
N GLU A 110 9.17 -2.10 3.71
CA GLU A 110 8.88 -0.68 3.73
C GLU A 110 9.31 -0.08 5.06
N VAL A 111 9.94 1.09 4.99
CA VAL A 111 10.26 1.90 6.17
C VAL A 111 9.53 3.23 6.08
N ALA A 112 9.01 3.71 7.21
CA ALA A 112 8.45 5.05 7.29
C ALA A 112 9.54 6.08 7.59
N SER A 113 9.33 7.32 7.18
CA SER A 113 10.21 8.45 7.47
C SER A 113 9.41 9.74 7.62
N LEU A 114 10.01 10.68 8.31
CA LEU A 114 9.57 12.06 8.29
C LEU A 114 10.17 12.79 7.09
N ALA A 115 9.44 13.75 6.55
CA ALA A 115 9.93 14.66 5.52
C ALA A 115 9.58 16.10 5.88
N VAL A 116 10.45 17.01 5.50
CA VAL A 116 10.29 18.45 5.68
C VAL A 116 10.65 19.18 4.39
N MET A 117 10.25 20.43 4.28
CA MET A 117 10.77 21.32 3.24
C MET A 117 12.29 21.49 3.41
N LYS A 118 13.03 21.50 2.31
CA LYS A 118 14.45 21.82 2.28
C LYS A 118 14.70 23.20 2.89
N GLY A 119 15.66 23.30 3.79
CA GLY A 119 15.95 24.52 4.58
C GLY A 119 15.17 24.61 5.90
N SER A 120 14.42 23.58 6.28
CA SER A 120 13.74 23.49 7.56
C SER A 120 14.73 23.43 8.74
N ASP A 121 14.35 24.01 9.87
CA ASP A 121 15.07 23.89 11.16
C ASP A 121 15.15 22.45 11.68
N LEU A 122 14.38 21.54 11.12
CA LEU A 122 14.34 20.13 11.48
C LEU A 122 15.32 19.24 10.70
N GLU A 123 16.04 19.77 9.71
CA GLU A 123 17.02 18.97 8.92
C GLU A 123 18.16 18.40 9.78
N GLY A 124 18.54 19.08 10.85
CA GLY A 124 19.65 18.69 11.73
C GLY A 124 19.27 17.89 12.95
N MET A 125 18.12 17.19 12.99
CA MET A 125 17.73 16.38 14.14
C MET A 125 18.76 15.30 14.49
N ASP A 126 19.28 15.31 15.73
CA ASP A 126 20.21 14.30 16.24
C ASP A 126 19.45 13.02 16.62
N THR A 127 19.18 12.17 15.63
CA THR A 127 18.55 10.87 15.80
C THR A 127 19.45 9.75 15.28
N PRO A 128 19.24 8.49 15.70
CA PRO A 128 19.77 7.34 14.97
C PRO A 128 19.27 7.35 13.52
N GLU A 129 20.02 6.76 12.60
CA GLU A 129 19.64 6.65 11.19
C GLU A 129 18.37 5.80 10.99
N ALA A 130 18.26 4.72 11.77
CA ALA A 130 17.14 3.80 11.71
C ALA A 130 16.75 3.28 13.09
N VAL A 131 15.47 3.02 13.29
CA VAL A 131 14.94 2.39 14.50
C VAL A 131 13.93 1.31 14.14
N ASN A 132 14.01 0.19 14.85
CA ASN A 132 13.01 -0.87 14.77
C ASN A 132 12.23 -0.91 16.10
N LEU A 133 10.94 -0.63 16.05
CA LEU A 133 10.11 -0.51 17.23
C LEU A 133 9.86 -1.86 17.94
N ASN A 134 10.05 -2.99 17.24
CA ASN A 134 9.98 -4.32 17.86
C ASN A 134 11.18 -4.60 18.78
N ILE A 135 12.33 -4.00 18.49
CA ILE A 135 13.57 -4.24 19.25
C ILE A 135 13.61 -3.36 20.50
N GLY A 136 13.12 -2.13 20.41
CA GLY A 136 13.20 -1.14 21.49
C GLY A 136 14.65 -0.73 21.79
N GLY A 137 14.92 -0.36 23.03
CA GLY A 137 16.28 -0.05 23.51
C GLY A 137 16.66 1.42 23.40
N SER A 138 17.96 1.70 23.61
CA SER A 138 18.47 3.07 23.74
C SER A 138 18.32 3.91 22.48
N SER A 139 18.47 3.32 21.30
CA SER A 139 18.30 4.01 20.02
C SER A 139 16.85 4.46 19.80
N VAL A 140 15.88 3.58 20.08
CA VAL A 140 14.45 3.93 20.00
C VAL A 140 14.14 5.04 21.01
N ASN A 141 14.60 4.90 22.28
CA ASN A 141 14.36 5.91 23.32
C ASN A 141 14.98 7.28 22.94
N LYS A 142 16.19 7.31 22.38
CA LYS A 142 16.83 8.54 21.89
C LYS A 142 15.98 9.17 20.76
N ALA A 143 15.59 8.38 19.77
CA ALA A 143 14.77 8.85 18.66
C ALA A 143 13.45 9.45 19.14
N MET A 144 12.69 8.73 19.96
CA MET A 144 11.39 9.18 20.46
C MET A 144 11.51 10.45 21.30
N LYS A 145 12.54 10.55 22.16
CA LYS A 145 12.80 11.76 22.94
C LYS A 145 13.11 12.97 22.06
N THR A 146 13.97 12.79 21.05
CA THR A 146 14.30 13.87 20.10
C THR A 146 13.07 14.31 19.33
N LEU A 147 12.28 13.36 18.82
CA LEU A 147 11.06 13.66 18.06
C LEU A 147 10.02 14.36 18.89
N THR A 148 9.77 13.90 20.13
CA THR A 148 8.84 14.57 21.06
C THR A 148 9.20 16.04 21.27
N SER A 149 10.49 16.37 21.36
CA SER A 149 10.97 17.75 21.50
C SER A 149 10.85 18.53 20.19
N ALA A 150 11.32 17.96 19.09
CA ALA A 150 11.40 18.64 17.78
C ALA A 150 10.02 18.89 17.16
N LEU A 151 9.07 17.95 17.35
CA LEU A 151 7.74 18.05 16.79
C LEU A 151 6.72 18.78 17.68
N SER A 152 7.12 19.19 18.90
CA SER A 152 6.22 19.86 19.84
C SER A 152 5.60 21.12 19.22
N GLY A 153 4.26 21.14 19.10
CA GLY A 153 3.50 22.25 18.53
C GLY A 153 3.57 22.39 17.00
N LYS A 154 4.35 21.54 16.31
CA LYS A 154 4.44 21.52 14.85
C LYS A 154 3.16 20.92 14.24
N THR A 155 2.84 21.34 13.03
CA THR A 155 1.78 20.73 12.20
C THR A 155 2.38 19.53 11.47
N VAL A 156 1.95 18.33 11.85
CA VAL A 156 2.41 17.07 11.26
C VAL A 156 1.31 16.50 10.38
N CYS A 157 1.63 16.26 9.12
CA CYS A 157 0.69 15.80 8.10
C CYS A 157 0.90 14.35 7.72
N THR A 158 -0.18 13.63 7.46
CA THR A 158 -0.15 12.26 6.96
C THR A 158 -1.46 11.90 6.25
N GLN A 159 -1.46 10.79 5.53
CA GLN A 159 -2.68 10.27 4.92
C GLN A 159 -3.56 9.60 5.98
N ILE A 160 -4.88 9.83 5.89
CA ILE A 160 -5.90 9.26 6.78
C ILE A 160 -5.96 7.73 6.66
N GLY A 161 -6.29 7.01 7.74
CA GLY A 161 -6.48 5.56 7.74
C GLY A 161 -5.17 4.76 7.59
N THR A 162 -4.01 5.40 7.75
CA THR A 162 -2.71 4.76 7.63
C THR A 162 -2.12 4.37 8.99
N ILE A 163 -1.12 3.50 8.96
CA ILE A 163 -0.29 3.19 10.13
C ILE A 163 0.47 4.43 10.63
N HIS A 164 0.76 5.36 9.73
CA HIS A 164 1.42 6.63 10.04
C HIS A 164 0.53 7.52 10.91
N GLN A 165 -0.75 7.63 10.56
CA GLN A 165 -1.73 8.32 11.40
C GLN A 165 -1.82 7.67 12.79
N ASN A 166 -1.98 6.35 12.85
CA ASN A 166 -2.09 5.64 14.12
C ASN A 166 -0.87 5.86 15.01
N PHE A 167 0.33 5.87 14.43
CA PHE A 167 1.57 6.18 15.15
C PHE A 167 1.59 7.62 15.68
N LEU A 168 1.17 8.60 14.90
CA LEU A 168 1.11 10.00 15.33
C LEU A 168 0.04 10.22 16.41
N GLU A 169 -1.05 9.48 16.37
CA GLU A 169 -2.14 9.53 17.38
C GLU A 169 -1.82 8.76 18.65
N SER A 170 -0.83 7.86 18.66
CA SER A 170 -0.42 7.12 19.87
C SER A 170 0.04 8.02 21.02
N GLY A 171 0.48 9.23 20.70
CA GLY A 171 1.07 10.18 21.65
C GLY A 171 2.57 9.98 21.89
N ASP A 172 3.18 8.98 21.24
CA ASP A 172 4.61 8.66 21.42
C ASP A 172 5.54 9.78 20.92
N VAL A 173 5.08 10.59 19.96
CA VAL A 173 5.81 11.76 19.44
C VAL A 173 5.46 13.08 20.15
N GLY A 174 4.71 13.01 21.27
CA GLY A 174 4.33 14.18 22.07
C GLY A 174 3.14 14.96 21.47
N LYS A 175 3.04 16.24 21.85
CA LYS A 175 1.91 17.10 21.42
C LYS A 175 2.19 17.74 20.07
N ILE A 176 1.48 17.28 19.06
CA ILE A 176 1.53 17.79 17.70
C ILE A 176 0.16 18.35 17.26
N ASN A 177 0.15 19.12 16.19
CA ASN A 177 -1.06 19.50 15.48
C ASN A 177 -1.22 18.54 14.29
N LEU A 178 -1.89 17.40 14.50
CA LEU A 178 -2.08 16.39 13.44
C LEU A 178 -3.07 16.90 12.40
N LYS A 179 -2.69 16.79 11.12
CA LYS A 179 -3.53 17.10 9.97
C LYS A 179 -3.53 15.93 9.00
N THR A 180 -4.71 15.42 8.65
CA THR A 180 -4.86 14.27 7.78
C THR A 180 -5.43 14.64 6.42
N TYR A 181 -5.05 13.89 5.39
CA TYR A 181 -5.44 14.09 3.99
C TYR A 181 -5.94 12.79 3.39
N LYS A 182 -6.69 12.90 2.32
CA LYS A 182 -7.26 11.73 1.64
C LYS A 182 -6.20 10.93 0.89
N THR A 183 -5.22 11.62 0.29
CA THR A 183 -4.15 11.01 -0.51
C THR A 183 -2.78 11.48 -0.05
N GLN A 184 -1.73 10.70 -0.39
CA GLN A 184 -0.35 11.11 -0.17
C GLN A 184 0.03 12.32 -1.02
N ASP A 185 -0.53 12.46 -2.22
CA ASP A 185 -0.28 13.63 -3.08
C ASP A 185 -0.73 14.93 -2.43
N GLU A 186 -1.88 14.91 -1.71
CA GLU A 186 -2.36 16.08 -0.95
C GLU A 186 -1.41 16.41 0.23
N VAL A 187 -0.87 15.39 0.91
CA VAL A 187 0.14 15.57 1.97
C VAL A 187 1.38 16.26 1.39
N ASN A 188 1.90 15.74 0.28
CA ASN A 188 3.09 16.27 -0.38
C ASN A 188 2.89 17.73 -0.85
N LEU A 189 1.72 18.01 -1.42
CA LEU A 189 1.37 19.36 -1.87
C LEU A 189 1.29 20.36 -0.70
N ASP A 190 0.68 19.97 0.41
CA ASP A 190 0.54 20.86 1.57
C ASP A 190 1.87 21.00 2.34
N LEU A 191 2.74 19.99 2.32
CA LEU A 191 4.12 20.11 2.83
C LEU A 191 4.90 21.16 2.01
N THR A 192 4.90 21.07 0.68
CA THR A 192 5.63 22.00 -0.17
C THR A 192 5.02 23.40 -0.21
N ASN A 193 3.74 23.56 0.12
CA ASN A 193 3.10 24.87 0.28
C ASN A 193 3.27 25.47 1.70
N GLY A 194 4.03 24.82 2.59
CA GLY A 194 4.26 25.28 3.95
C GLY A 194 3.04 25.25 4.88
N ARG A 195 2.02 24.44 4.53
CA ARG A 195 0.84 24.22 5.39
C ARG A 195 1.02 23.07 6.37
N CYS A 196 2.09 22.30 6.18
CA CYS A 196 2.61 21.30 7.09
C CYS A 196 4.06 21.67 7.42
N ASP A 197 4.45 21.57 8.69
CA ASP A 197 5.85 21.69 9.08
C ASP A 197 6.61 20.40 8.75
N VAL A 198 5.94 19.26 8.90
CA VAL A 198 6.48 17.90 8.75
C VAL A 198 5.41 17.00 8.14
N ALA A 199 5.82 16.02 7.37
CA ALA A 199 4.95 14.91 6.93
C ALA A 199 5.53 13.56 7.37
N LEU A 200 4.67 12.57 7.60
CA LEU A 200 5.05 11.17 7.88
C LEU A 200 4.38 10.25 6.87
N ALA A 201 5.17 9.44 6.17
CA ALA A 201 4.72 8.41 5.23
C ALA A 201 5.82 7.36 5.02
N ALA A 202 5.63 6.43 4.06
CA ALA A 202 6.73 5.59 3.60
C ALA A 202 7.86 6.45 3.01
N ALA A 203 9.10 6.12 3.34
CA ALA A 203 10.27 6.87 2.88
C ALA A 203 10.33 6.95 1.35
N VAL A 204 9.97 5.86 0.65
CA VAL A 204 10.00 5.79 -0.81
C VAL A 204 9.05 6.78 -1.47
N ALA A 205 7.89 7.07 -0.86
CA ALA A 205 6.93 8.05 -1.39
C ALA A 205 7.52 9.47 -1.38
N PHE A 206 8.26 9.82 -0.34
CA PHE A 206 8.95 11.12 -0.28
C PHE A 206 10.16 11.18 -1.21
N THR A 207 10.92 10.10 -1.36
CA THR A 207 12.05 10.03 -2.30
C THR A 207 11.56 10.23 -3.74
N ASP A 208 10.50 9.51 -4.15
CA ASP A 208 9.86 9.67 -5.46
C ASP A 208 9.36 11.11 -5.69
N TYR A 209 8.74 11.70 -4.66
CA TYR A 209 8.26 13.08 -4.74
C TYR A 209 9.41 14.10 -4.80
N ALA A 210 10.48 13.91 -4.03
CA ALA A 210 11.66 14.77 -4.05
C ALA A 210 12.29 14.82 -5.45
N GLU A 211 12.48 13.66 -6.10
CA GLU A 211 13.00 13.58 -7.47
C GLU A 211 12.13 14.36 -8.47
N LYS A 212 10.80 14.25 -8.34
CA LYS A 212 9.84 14.92 -9.24
C LYS A 212 9.70 16.41 -8.98
N SER A 213 9.89 16.86 -7.74
CA SER A 213 9.73 18.26 -7.31
C SER A 213 11.03 19.08 -7.31
N GLY A 214 12.14 18.54 -7.82
CA GLY A 214 13.43 19.22 -7.82
C GLY A 214 14.05 19.31 -6.43
N GLU A 215 13.92 18.25 -5.65
CA GLU A 215 14.45 18.15 -4.28
C GLU A 215 13.89 19.21 -3.31
N ALA A 216 12.60 19.56 -3.47
CA ALA A 216 11.94 20.52 -2.60
C ALA A 216 11.74 20.00 -1.16
N VAL A 217 11.75 18.68 -0.97
CA VAL A 217 11.61 18.01 0.33
C VAL A 217 12.82 17.15 0.63
N VAL A 218 13.11 16.98 1.92
CA VAL A 218 14.19 16.12 2.42
C VAL A 218 13.68 15.23 3.54
N LEU A 219 14.20 14.01 3.58
CA LEU A 219 13.93 13.09 4.68
C LEU A 219 14.69 13.52 5.93
N VAL A 220 14.05 13.41 7.09
CA VAL A 220 14.64 13.81 8.38
C VAL A 220 14.29 12.81 9.47
N GLY A 221 15.09 12.82 10.55
CA GLY A 221 14.91 11.88 11.63
C GLY A 221 15.29 10.45 11.25
N PRO A 222 14.87 9.45 12.05
CA PRO A 222 15.16 8.05 11.74
C PRO A 222 14.21 7.51 10.69
N THR A 223 14.63 6.47 9.99
CA THR A 223 13.68 5.56 9.35
C THR A 223 13.09 4.62 10.41
N PHE A 224 11.79 4.31 10.27
CA PHE A 224 11.05 3.47 11.21
C PHE A 224 10.64 2.15 10.56
N SER A 225 10.77 1.06 11.31
CA SER A 225 10.26 -0.26 10.96
C SER A 225 9.72 -1.00 12.19
N GLY A 226 8.97 -2.06 11.96
CA GLY A 226 8.41 -2.89 13.04
C GLY A 226 7.38 -2.15 13.90
N GLY A 227 6.83 -2.83 14.91
CA GLY A 227 5.81 -2.26 15.79
C GLY A 227 4.62 -1.69 15.02
N ALA A 228 4.34 -0.42 15.23
CA ALA A 228 3.25 0.29 14.56
C ALA A 228 3.38 0.32 13.02
N PHE A 229 4.60 0.20 12.48
CA PHE A 229 4.86 0.24 11.04
C PHE A 229 4.74 -1.12 10.34
N GLY A 230 4.46 -2.20 11.11
CA GLY A 230 4.22 -3.53 10.57
C GLY A 230 5.47 -4.28 10.12
N ASN A 231 5.26 -5.37 9.35
CA ASN A 231 6.30 -6.30 8.93
C ASN A 231 6.31 -6.44 7.40
N GLY A 232 6.65 -5.37 6.70
CA GLY A 232 6.64 -5.32 5.24
C GLY A 232 5.25 -5.16 4.63
N VAL A 233 5.19 -5.22 3.31
CA VAL A 233 3.99 -5.03 2.48
C VAL A 233 3.55 -6.35 1.87
N GLY A 234 2.25 -6.65 1.91
CA GLY A 234 1.71 -7.90 1.41
C GLY A 234 0.37 -7.74 0.69
N VAL A 235 -0.02 -8.76 -0.05
CA VAL A 235 -1.34 -8.81 -0.70
C VAL A 235 -2.42 -9.04 0.36
N GLY A 236 -3.33 -8.07 0.54
CA GLY A 236 -4.47 -8.19 1.44
C GLY A 236 -5.56 -9.09 0.84
N ILE A 237 -6.07 -10.07 1.59
CA ILE A 237 -7.02 -11.07 1.11
C ILE A 237 -8.06 -11.33 2.21
N ARG A 238 -9.31 -11.60 1.84
CA ARG A 238 -10.37 -11.94 2.80
C ARG A 238 -9.98 -13.14 3.67
N LYS A 239 -10.45 -13.17 4.91
CA LYS A 239 -10.18 -14.26 5.87
C LYS A 239 -10.59 -15.64 5.39
N ASP A 240 -11.67 -15.73 4.67
CA ASP A 240 -12.27 -16.98 4.18
C ASP A 240 -11.66 -17.44 2.84
N ASP A 241 -10.92 -16.57 2.12
CA ASP A 241 -10.34 -16.91 0.81
C ASP A 241 -8.93 -17.51 0.90
N THR A 242 -8.84 -18.64 1.60
CA THR A 242 -7.57 -19.35 1.80
C THR A 242 -6.98 -19.94 0.52
N LYS A 243 -7.81 -20.16 -0.52
CA LYS A 243 -7.33 -20.66 -1.82
C LYS A 243 -6.57 -19.58 -2.56
N LEU A 244 -7.11 -18.37 -2.60
CA LEU A 244 -6.47 -17.22 -3.23
C LEU A 244 -5.18 -16.84 -2.49
N LEU A 245 -5.19 -16.87 -1.15
CA LEU A 245 -4.01 -16.65 -0.32
C LEU A 245 -2.87 -17.62 -0.68
N LYS A 246 -3.16 -18.91 -0.76
CA LYS A 246 -2.16 -19.93 -1.16
C LYS A 246 -1.68 -19.72 -2.59
N ALA A 247 -2.55 -19.27 -3.49
CA ALA A 247 -2.20 -19.02 -4.88
C ALA A 247 -1.21 -17.85 -5.00
N PHE A 248 -1.42 -16.76 -4.27
CA PHE A 248 -0.51 -15.60 -4.27
C PHE A 248 0.81 -15.89 -3.55
N ASN A 249 0.82 -16.63 -2.45
CA ASN A 249 2.06 -16.98 -1.75
C ASN A 249 3.03 -17.77 -2.63
N LYS A 250 2.52 -18.70 -3.46
CA LYS A 250 3.35 -19.57 -4.27
C LYS A 250 4.33 -18.85 -5.24
N PRO A 251 3.95 -17.80 -5.97
CA PRO A 251 4.88 -17.02 -6.77
C PRO A 251 5.76 -16.07 -5.93
N ILE A 252 5.27 -15.52 -4.82
CA ILE A 252 6.02 -14.62 -3.96
C ILE A 252 7.21 -15.35 -3.32
N ASP A 253 7.06 -16.61 -2.93
CA ASP A 253 8.16 -17.46 -2.41
C ASP A 253 9.31 -17.68 -3.40
N LYS A 254 9.13 -17.35 -4.66
CA LYS A 254 10.10 -17.64 -5.73
C LYS A 254 10.72 -16.38 -6.34
N ALA A 255 10.22 -15.23 -5.94
CA ALA A 255 10.71 -13.93 -6.39
C ALA A 255 11.84 -13.41 -5.51
#